data_5a42fcbea72ae4143733878b394c5ce3
#
_entry.id   5a42fcbea72ae4143733878b394c5ce3
#
_cell.length_a   1.000
_cell.length_b   1.000
_cell.length_c   1.000
_cell.angle_alpha   90.00
_cell.angle_beta   90.00
_cell.angle_gamma   90.00
#
_symmetry.space_group_name_H-M   'P 1'
#
loop_
_entity.id
_entity.type
_entity.pdbx_description
1 polymer ?
#
loop_
_entity_poly.entity_id
_entity_poly.type
_entity_poly.pdbx_seq_one_letter_code
_entity_poly.pdbx_strand_id
1 'polypeptide(L)'
;MARDRRDDPDIGRSLRRVLVTVTVVLLLAIFLIWRIDNPRVEQMRAAVVDRIVPNFDWLLLPAAGMARMLSDFDSYTNIYEQNQELRRELQRLKGWREAALQLEQKNAKLLDLNKVKVDPSISYVTGIVITDAASPFRQSALINVGRRDGITDGWATMDGLGLVGRISGVGEETSRVILLTDSSSRVPVTIQPSGQRAILGGTNSPYPALDFVETPEQIHPGDRVVSSGDGKVFPPGLLVGQVVLGRGGRLLVQLSADYRRLEFLRVLRTEPKPTVDVADEPVGGAVREE
;
A
#
# COMPACT_ATOMS: atom_id res chain seq x y z
N MET A 1 64.39 -58.35 41.75
CA MET A 1 63.80 -57.08 42.11
C MET A 1 62.29 -57.21 41.93
N ALA A 2 61.60 -57.55 43.02
CA ALA A 2 60.15 -57.73 43.04
C ALA A 2 59.49 -56.35 43.39
N ARG A 3 58.55 -55.96 42.58
CA ARG A 3 57.77 -54.72 42.80
C ARG A 3 56.41 -55.11 43.34
N ASP A 4 56.28 -54.89 44.62
CA ASP A 4 55.07 -55.10 45.42
C ASP A 4 53.94 -54.19 44.92
N ARG A 5 52.84 -54.80 44.47
CA ARG A 5 51.60 -54.14 44.00
C ARG A 5 50.58 -54.27 45.12
N ARG A 6 50.49 -53.27 45.95
CA ARG A 6 49.44 -53.19 46.95
C ARG A 6 48.11 -52.95 46.22
N ASP A 7 47.28 -53.94 46.31
CA ASP A 7 45.83 -53.88 45.99
C ASP A 7 45.08 -53.07 47.05
N ASP A 8 44.44 -51.96 46.62
CA ASP A 8 43.43 -51.29 47.41
C ASP A 8 42.04 -51.53 46.77
N PRO A 9 41.36 -52.65 47.08
CA PRO A 9 40.08 -52.95 46.44
C PRO A 9 38.83 -52.74 47.32
N ASP A 10 38.90 -52.34 48.57
CA ASP A 10 37.74 -52.48 49.46
C ASP A 10 37.01 -51.16 49.84
N ILE A 11 37.62 -50.03 49.71
CA ILE A 11 37.00 -48.76 50.13
C ILE A 11 35.89 -48.38 49.19
N GLY A 12 35.99 -48.55 47.88
CA GLY A 12 35.01 -48.24 46.88
C GLY A 12 33.73 -49.12 46.96
N ARG A 13 33.88 -50.36 47.30
CA ARG A 13 32.73 -51.27 47.48
C ARG A 13 31.98 -51.01 48.76
N SER A 14 32.68 -50.69 49.83
CA SER A 14 32.07 -50.31 51.11
C SER A 14 31.31 -48.96 51.01
N LEU A 15 31.90 -47.99 50.36
CA LEU A 15 31.26 -46.67 50.14
C LEU A 15 30.00 -46.79 49.26
N ARG A 16 30.06 -47.57 48.22
CA ARG A 16 28.88 -47.82 47.34
C ARG A 16 27.76 -48.56 48.09
N ARG A 17 28.09 -49.54 48.97
CA ARG A 17 27.09 -50.23 49.80
C ARG A 17 26.43 -49.27 50.80
N VAL A 18 27.23 -48.42 51.46
CA VAL A 18 26.70 -47.41 52.37
C VAL A 18 25.80 -46.41 51.63
N LEU A 19 26.20 -45.96 50.47
CA LEU A 19 25.42 -45.03 49.66
C LEU A 19 24.11 -45.65 49.17
N VAL A 20 24.12 -46.92 48.74
CA VAL A 20 22.92 -47.65 48.32
C VAL A 20 22.00 -47.91 49.53
N THR A 21 22.53 -48.29 50.69
CA THR A 21 21.70 -48.50 51.91
C THR A 21 21.06 -47.19 52.40
N VAL A 22 21.82 -46.08 52.39
CA VAL A 22 21.25 -44.75 52.73
C VAL A 22 20.16 -44.35 51.77
N THR A 23 20.36 -44.55 50.46
CA THR A 23 19.35 -44.23 49.42
C THR A 23 18.11 -45.11 49.58
N VAL A 24 18.25 -46.41 49.86
CA VAL A 24 17.10 -47.31 50.08
C VAL A 24 16.36 -46.95 51.37
N VAL A 25 17.06 -46.63 52.46
CA VAL A 25 16.44 -46.18 53.72
C VAL A 25 15.70 -44.85 53.50
N LEU A 26 16.24 -43.91 52.74
CA LEU A 26 15.63 -42.65 52.42
C LEU A 26 14.38 -42.82 51.55
N LEU A 27 14.42 -43.69 50.56
CA LEU A 27 13.27 -44.04 49.73
C LEU A 27 12.17 -44.74 50.55
N LEU A 28 12.57 -45.63 51.49
CA LEU A 28 11.63 -46.33 52.35
C LEU A 28 11.02 -45.38 53.38
N ALA A 29 11.73 -44.42 53.90
CA ALA A 29 11.23 -43.37 54.77
C ALA A 29 10.23 -42.46 53.98
N ILE A 30 10.56 -42.09 52.77
CA ILE A 30 9.64 -41.31 51.89
C ILE A 30 8.38 -42.14 51.60
N PHE A 31 8.51 -43.43 51.29
CA PHE A 31 7.39 -44.33 51.05
C PHE A 31 6.50 -44.53 52.31
N LEU A 32 7.10 -44.65 53.48
CA LEU A 32 6.35 -44.74 54.75
C LEU A 32 5.59 -43.42 55.04
N ILE A 33 6.22 -42.30 54.85
CA ILE A 33 5.58 -40.99 54.99
C ILE A 33 4.44 -40.84 53.97
N TRP A 34 4.56 -41.42 52.80
CA TRP A 34 3.53 -41.34 51.76
C TRP A 34 2.33 -42.27 52.05
N ARG A 35 2.55 -43.36 52.82
CA ARG A 35 1.53 -44.38 53.14
C ARG A 35 0.80 -44.14 54.45
N ILE A 36 1.27 -43.26 55.32
CA ILE A 36 0.64 -43.02 56.64
C ILE A 36 -0.34 -41.85 56.47
N ASP A 37 -1.62 -42.21 56.41
CA ASP A 37 -2.74 -41.26 56.37
C ASP A 37 -3.04 -40.73 57.78
N ASN A 38 -2.26 -39.73 58.23
CA ASN A 38 -2.42 -39.14 59.55
C ASN A 38 -2.44 -37.60 59.43
N PRO A 39 -3.40 -36.86 60.01
CA PRO A 39 -3.51 -35.40 59.86
C PRO A 39 -2.28 -34.61 60.32
N ARG A 40 -1.41 -35.19 61.13
CA ARG A 40 -0.12 -34.60 61.54
C ARG A 40 0.92 -34.67 60.46
N VAL A 41 0.86 -35.70 59.59
CA VAL A 41 1.78 -35.85 58.44
C VAL A 41 1.40 -34.89 57.32
N GLU A 42 0.11 -34.61 57.16
CA GLU A 42 -0.40 -33.60 56.22
C GLU A 42 0.11 -32.18 56.55
N GLN A 43 0.13 -31.83 57.82
CA GLN A 43 0.67 -30.53 58.27
C GLN A 43 2.20 -30.45 58.09
N MET A 44 2.93 -31.53 58.28
CA MET A 44 4.37 -31.60 57.99
C MET A 44 4.63 -31.53 56.50
N ARG A 45 3.79 -32.16 55.67
CA ARG A 45 3.88 -32.12 54.20
C ARG A 45 3.64 -30.72 53.67
N ALA A 46 2.61 -30.03 54.16
CA ALA A 46 2.33 -28.65 53.84
C ALA A 46 3.46 -27.72 54.25
N ALA A 47 4.03 -27.89 55.45
CA ALA A 47 5.16 -27.08 55.94
C ALA A 47 6.45 -27.32 55.15
N VAL A 48 6.70 -28.56 54.67
CA VAL A 48 7.86 -28.84 53.79
C VAL A 48 7.67 -28.28 52.39
N VAL A 49 6.46 -28.39 51.82
CA VAL A 49 6.13 -27.83 50.53
C VAL A 49 6.18 -26.30 50.59
N ASP A 50 5.60 -25.68 51.62
CA ASP A 50 5.64 -24.22 51.80
C ASP A 50 7.08 -23.66 52.00
N ARG A 51 7.99 -24.49 52.49
CA ARG A 51 9.38 -24.09 52.71
C ARG A 51 10.26 -24.31 51.49
N ILE A 52 9.88 -25.23 50.59
CA ILE A 52 10.65 -25.57 49.39
C ILE A 52 10.18 -24.78 48.18
N VAL A 53 8.84 -24.63 48.03
CA VAL A 53 8.25 -23.95 46.85
C VAL A 53 8.65 -22.48 46.73
N PRO A 54 8.68 -21.63 47.77
CA PRO A 54 9.06 -20.23 47.60
C PRO A 54 10.53 -20.02 47.25
N ASN A 55 11.38 -21.02 47.44
CA ASN A 55 12.80 -20.92 47.13
C ASN A 55 13.17 -21.30 45.68
N PHE A 56 12.21 -21.76 44.87
CA PHE A 56 12.46 -22.09 43.47
C PHE A 56 12.36 -20.91 42.51
N ASP A 57 11.79 -19.77 42.93
CA ASP A 57 11.68 -18.56 42.11
C ASP A 57 13.05 -17.99 41.68
N TRP A 58 14.07 -18.16 42.51
CA TRP A 58 15.43 -17.71 42.14
C TRP A 58 16.05 -18.56 41.02
N LEU A 59 15.62 -19.82 40.85
CA LEU A 59 16.13 -20.71 39.81
C LEU A 59 15.51 -20.40 38.43
N LEU A 60 14.28 -19.81 38.41
CA LEU A 60 13.58 -19.42 37.18
C LEU A 60 13.92 -17.98 36.74
N LEU A 61 14.42 -17.14 37.64
CA LEU A 61 14.82 -15.75 37.36
C LEU A 61 15.89 -15.62 36.25
N PRO A 62 16.96 -16.42 36.20
CA PRO A 62 17.94 -16.32 35.12
C PRO A 62 17.37 -16.75 33.75
N ALA A 63 16.44 -17.72 33.70
CA ALA A 63 15.84 -18.17 32.45
C ALA A 63 14.89 -17.13 31.84
N ALA A 64 14.11 -16.45 32.67
CA ALA A 64 13.23 -15.35 32.22
C ALA A 64 14.01 -14.12 31.79
N GLY A 65 15.15 -13.83 32.43
CA GLY A 65 16.08 -12.77 32.04
C GLY A 65 16.77 -13.04 30.71
N MET A 66 17.23 -14.27 30.50
CA MET A 66 17.83 -14.68 29.23
C MET A 66 16.82 -14.71 28.08
N ALA A 67 15.58 -15.13 28.31
CA ALA A 67 14.54 -15.11 27.29
C ALA A 67 14.19 -13.67 26.86
N ARG A 68 14.13 -12.73 27.80
CA ARG A 68 13.94 -11.30 27.48
C ARG A 68 15.15 -10.70 26.74
N MET A 69 16.36 -11.06 27.15
CA MET A 69 17.57 -10.58 26.53
C MET A 69 17.71 -11.07 25.07
N LEU A 70 17.27 -12.30 24.79
CA LEU A 70 17.20 -12.85 23.42
C LEU A 70 16.12 -12.16 22.59
N SER A 71 14.92 -11.91 23.16
CA SER A 71 13.85 -11.20 22.44
C SER A 71 14.20 -9.73 22.18
N ASP A 72 14.94 -9.10 23.07
CA ASP A 72 15.44 -7.73 22.89
C ASP A 72 16.53 -7.68 21.80
N PHE A 73 17.38 -8.70 21.69
CA PHE A 73 18.37 -8.80 20.62
C PHE A 73 17.72 -8.96 19.24
N ASP A 74 16.70 -9.81 19.11
CA ASP A 74 15.95 -9.98 17.87
C ASP A 74 15.20 -8.68 17.49
N SER A 75 14.70 -7.96 18.47
CA SER A 75 14.07 -6.65 18.25
C SER A 75 15.08 -5.59 17.80
N TYR A 76 16.29 -5.57 18.35
CA TYR A 76 17.35 -4.66 17.95
C TYR A 76 17.85 -4.92 16.53
N THR A 77 18.01 -6.18 16.15
CA THR A 77 18.42 -6.55 14.79
C THR A 77 17.34 -6.18 13.78
N ASN A 78 16.08 -6.46 14.08
CA ASN A 78 14.95 -6.06 13.23
C ASN A 78 14.82 -4.54 13.07
N ILE A 79 14.99 -3.77 14.13
CA ILE A 79 14.97 -2.29 14.07
C ILE A 79 16.16 -1.77 13.26
N TYR A 80 17.33 -2.37 13.38
CA TYR A 80 18.50 -1.99 12.63
C TYR A 80 18.34 -2.29 11.13
N GLU A 81 17.82 -3.46 10.78
CA GLU A 81 17.52 -3.84 9.41
C GLU A 81 16.45 -2.94 8.79
N GLN A 82 15.36 -2.68 9.51
CA GLN A 82 14.32 -1.73 9.08
C GLN A 82 14.88 -0.33 8.88
N ASN A 83 15.78 0.13 9.76
CA ASN A 83 16.41 1.45 9.62
C ASN A 83 17.33 1.50 8.39
N GLN A 84 18.04 0.42 8.09
CA GLN A 84 18.83 0.34 6.87
C GLN A 84 17.95 0.30 5.61
N GLU A 85 16.86 -0.44 5.64
CA GLU A 85 15.91 -0.52 4.54
C GLU A 85 15.24 0.84 4.27
N LEU A 86 14.75 1.50 5.32
CA LEU A 86 14.21 2.86 5.24
C LEU A 86 15.23 3.87 4.69
N ARG A 87 16.50 3.76 5.08
CA ARG A 87 17.57 4.61 4.53
C ARG A 87 17.80 4.35 3.04
N ARG A 88 17.75 3.08 2.60
CA ARG A 88 17.86 2.72 1.18
C ARG A 88 16.66 3.24 0.39
N GLU A 89 15.45 3.12 0.94
CA GLU A 89 14.25 3.68 0.33
C GLU A 89 14.33 5.21 0.22
N LEU A 90 14.74 5.89 1.30
CA LEU A 90 14.94 7.34 1.27
C LEU A 90 15.97 7.77 0.21
N GLN A 91 17.06 7.04 0.06
CA GLN A 91 18.06 7.31 -0.98
C GLN A 91 17.48 7.09 -2.37
N ARG A 92 16.71 6.03 -2.58
CA ARG A 92 16.01 5.74 -3.84
C ARG A 92 15.01 6.83 -4.18
N LEU A 93 14.16 7.22 -3.21
CA LEU A 93 13.18 8.30 -3.38
C LEU A 93 13.85 9.64 -3.67
N LYS A 94 14.97 9.96 -3.00
CA LYS A 94 15.77 11.16 -3.33
C LYS A 94 16.31 11.11 -4.76
N GLY A 95 16.80 9.96 -5.21
CA GLY A 95 17.24 9.78 -6.59
C GLY A 95 16.12 9.98 -7.61
N TRP A 96 14.94 9.42 -7.35
CA TRP A 96 13.77 9.63 -8.20
C TRP A 96 13.31 11.08 -8.23
N ARG A 97 13.32 11.75 -7.06
CA ARG A 97 12.99 13.19 -6.98
C ARG A 97 13.95 14.03 -7.81
N GLU A 98 15.24 13.77 -7.69
CA GLU A 98 16.25 14.50 -8.46
C GLU A 98 16.09 14.27 -9.97
N ALA A 99 15.85 13.02 -10.38
CA ALA A 99 15.59 12.70 -11.79
C ALA A 99 14.32 13.40 -12.29
N ALA A 100 13.26 13.48 -11.48
CA ALA A 100 12.03 14.19 -11.83
C ALA A 100 12.28 15.70 -12.00
N LEU A 101 13.01 16.33 -11.10
CA LEU A 101 13.37 17.75 -11.19
C LEU A 101 14.23 18.04 -12.44
N GLN A 102 15.18 17.16 -12.76
CA GLN A 102 15.98 17.31 -13.98
C GLN A 102 15.14 17.16 -15.25
N LEU A 103 14.18 16.22 -15.27
CA LEU A 103 13.25 16.05 -16.38
C LEU A 103 12.35 17.26 -16.54
N GLU A 104 11.85 17.80 -15.42
CA GLU A 104 11.03 19.02 -15.41
C GLU A 104 11.81 20.22 -15.96
N GLN A 105 13.06 20.42 -15.52
CA GLN A 105 13.92 21.46 -16.04
C GLN A 105 14.23 21.29 -17.54
N LYS A 106 14.49 20.05 -17.99
CA LYS A 106 14.70 19.77 -19.43
C LYS A 106 13.43 20.03 -20.22
N ASN A 107 12.26 19.64 -19.68
CA ASN A 107 10.98 19.90 -20.33
C ASN A 107 10.72 21.39 -20.43
N ALA A 108 10.88 22.15 -19.33
CA ALA A 108 10.76 23.60 -19.34
C ALA A 108 11.67 24.26 -20.37
N LYS A 109 12.94 23.83 -20.47
CA LYS A 109 13.90 24.32 -21.47
C LYS A 109 13.47 24.01 -22.91
N LEU A 110 12.95 22.80 -23.16
CA LEU A 110 12.47 22.41 -24.49
C LEU A 110 11.22 23.22 -24.88
N LEU A 111 10.32 23.47 -23.92
CA LEU A 111 9.15 24.30 -24.15
C LEU A 111 9.51 25.76 -24.44
N ASP A 112 10.49 26.32 -23.74
CA ASP A 112 11.00 27.66 -23.97
C ASP A 112 11.65 27.77 -25.36
N LEU A 113 12.48 26.78 -25.74
CA LEU A 113 13.10 26.72 -27.06
C LEU A 113 12.07 26.64 -28.22
N ASN A 114 10.96 25.95 -27.99
CA ASN A 114 9.88 25.82 -28.96
C ASN A 114 8.84 26.96 -28.91
N LYS A 115 9.06 27.97 -28.06
CA LYS A 115 8.12 29.09 -27.83
C LYS A 115 6.67 28.62 -27.46
N VAL A 116 6.56 27.43 -26.89
CA VAL A 116 5.28 26.90 -26.46
C VAL A 116 4.91 27.56 -25.15
N LYS A 117 3.84 28.35 -25.12
CA LYS A 117 3.26 28.85 -23.89
C LYS A 117 2.56 27.67 -23.18
N VAL A 118 3.15 27.15 -22.12
CA VAL A 118 2.50 26.17 -21.24
C VAL A 118 1.75 26.96 -20.18
N ASP A 119 0.48 26.65 -20.02
CA ASP A 119 -0.35 27.20 -18.96
C ASP A 119 0.13 26.64 -17.60
N PRO A 120 0.61 27.49 -16.68
CA PRO A 120 1.43 27.00 -15.57
C PRO A 120 0.67 26.43 -14.38
N SER A 121 -0.63 26.41 -14.34
CA SER A 121 -1.32 25.86 -13.16
C SER A 121 -2.75 25.40 -13.44
N ILE A 122 -2.93 24.09 -13.44
CA ILE A 122 -4.25 23.53 -13.26
C ILE A 122 -4.65 23.83 -11.80
N SER A 123 -5.45 24.86 -11.59
CA SER A 123 -6.04 25.12 -10.28
C SER A 123 -7.11 24.07 -9.99
N TYR A 124 -7.31 23.74 -8.73
CA TYR A 124 -8.31 22.75 -8.33
C TYR A 124 -9.09 23.20 -7.10
N VAL A 125 -10.29 22.67 -6.97
CA VAL A 125 -11.12 22.77 -5.76
C VAL A 125 -11.19 21.39 -5.13
N THR A 126 -10.95 21.28 -3.83
CA THR A 126 -11.06 20.01 -3.12
C THR A 126 -12.44 19.87 -2.50
N GLY A 127 -13.13 18.79 -2.81
CA GLY A 127 -14.40 18.40 -2.20
C GLY A 127 -14.28 17.11 -1.42
N ILE A 128 -15.15 16.97 -0.43
CA ILE A 128 -15.31 15.74 0.36
C ILE A 128 -16.42 14.91 -0.26
N VAL A 129 -16.22 13.62 -0.41
CA VAL A 129 -17.26 12.69 -0.86
C VAL A 129 -18.29 12.50 0.25
N ILE A 130 -19.53 12.89 0.01
CA ILE A 130 -20.64 12.77 0.97
C ILE A 130 -21.26 11.39 0.90
N THR A 131 -21.48 10.91 -0.33
CA THR A 131 -22.17 9.64 -0.58
C THR A 131 -21.59 9.01 -1.82
N ASP A 132 -21.28 7.74 -1.74
CA ASP A 132 -20.99 6.90 -2.89
C ASP A 132 -22.32 6.27 -3.33
N ALA A 133 -22.87 6.75 -4.43
CA ALA A 133 -24.06 6.18 -5.03
C ALA A 133 -23.67 5.01 -5.95
N ALA A 134 -23.13 3.96 -5.36
CA ALA A 134 -22.90 2.67 -6.03
C ALA A 134 -24.25 1.98 -6.28
N SER A 135 -25.00 2.52 -7.22
CA SER A 135 -26.12 1.79 -7.81
C SER A 135 -25.56 0.76 -8.79
N PRO A 136 -26.15 -0.43 -8.91
CA PRO A 136 -25.74 -1.42 -9.91
C PRO A 136 -25.72 -0.87 -11.35
N PHE A 137 -26.45 0.20 -11.62
CA PHE A 137 -26.63 0.79 -12.94
C PHE A 137 -25.88 2.11 -13.15
N ARG A 138 -25.50 2.81 -12.09
CA ARG A 138 -24.78 4.09 -12.16
C ARG A 138 -23.74 4.14 -11.05
N GLN A 139 -22.51 4.34 -11.44
CA GLN A 139 -21.41 4.52 -10.52
C GLN A 139 -21.06 6.01 -10.46
N SER A 140 -21.53 6.68 -9.41
CA SER A 140 -21.32 8.11 -9.20
C SER A 140 -21.06 8.40 -7.73
N ALA A 141 -20.32 9.47 -7.47
CA ALA A 141 -20.08 10.01 -6.13
C ALA A 141 -20.69 11.42 -6.03
N LEU A 142 -21.16 11.80 -4.85
CA LEU A 142 -21.61 13.15 -4.54
C LEU A 142 -20.55 13.84 -3.68
N ILE A 143 -20.14 15.03 -4.08
CA ILE A 143 -19.15 15.86 -3.35
C ILE A 143 -19.79 17.14 -2.81
N ASN A 144 -19.24 17.66 -1.72
CA ASN A 144 -19.72 18.83 -0.98
C ASN A 144 -19.27 20.19 -1.57
N VAL A 145 -19.00 20.25 -2.86
CA VAL A 145 -18.66 21.48 -3.58
C VAL A 145 -19.55 21.63 -4.81
N GLY A 146 -20.00 22.85 -5.09
CA GLY A 146 -20.98 23.11 -6.10
C GLY A 146 -20.73 24.42 -6.87
N ARG A 147 -21.82 25.02 -7.37
CA ARG A 147 -21.75 26.26 -8.13
C ARG A 147 -21.19 27.41 -7.31
N ARG A 148 -21.46 27.46 -6.00
CA ARG A 148 -20.91 28.50 -5.10
C ARG A 148 -19.39 28.45 -5.00
N ASP A 149 -18.80 27.26 -5.20
CA ASP A 149 -17.35 27.02 -5.20
C ASP A 149 -16.74 27.21 -6.59
N GLY A 150 -17.55 27.63 -7.57
CA GLY A 150 -17.14 27.83 -8.93
C GLY A 150 -16.99 26.54 -9.74
N ILE A 151 -17.66 25.45 -9.32
CA ILE A 151 -17.61 24.17 -10.05
C ILE A 151 -18.47 24.28 -11.31
N THR A 152 -17.93 23.75 -12.40
CA THR A 152 -18.60 23.70 -13.71
C THR A 152 -18.77 22.23 -14.15
N ASP A 153 -19.85 21.96 -14.85
CA ASP A 153 -20.14 20.65 -15.43
C ASP A 153 -19.03 20.22 -16.42
N GLY A 154 -18.74 18.94 -16.47
CA GLY A 154 -17.71 18.38 -17.34
C GLY A 154 -16.27 18.41 -16.77
N TRP A 155 -16.00 19.15 -15.69
CA TRP A 155 -14.66 19.21 -15.13
C TRP A 155 -14.18 17.86 -14.63
N ALA A 156 -12.88 17.58 -14.84
CA ALA A 156 -12.23 16.36 -14.40
C ALA A 156 -12.09 16.32 -12.88
N THR A 157 -12.25 15.14 -12.29
CA THR A 157 -12.01 14.90 -10.87
C THR A 157 -10.95 13.83 -10.68
N MET A 158 -10.04 14.04 -9.72
CA MET A 158 -9.00 13.10 -9.37
C MET A 158 -8.86 12.97 -7.86
N ASP A 159 -8.33 11.84 -7.42
CA ASP A 159 -7.82 11.65 -6.06
C ASP A 159 -6.31 11.96 -6.00
N GLY A 160 -5.63 11.54 -4.93
CA GLY A 160 -4.18 11.70 -4.82
C GLY A 160 -3.37 10.81 -5.77
N LEU A 161 -3.98 9.80 -6.38
CA LEU A 161 -3.31 8.74 -7.15
C LEU A 161 -3.62 8.79 -8.65
N GLY A 162 -4.82 9.25 -9.04
CA GLY A 162 -5.19 9.26 -10.46
C GLY A 162 -6.56 9.88 -10.75
N LEU A 163 -6.96 9.79 -12.02
CA LEU A 163 -8.24 10.27 -12.50
C LEU A 163 -9.37 9.39 -11.95
N VAL A 164 -10.40 10.03 -11.38
CA VAL A 164 -11.55 9.34 -10.79
C VAL A 164 -12.77 9.41 -11.71
N GLY A 165 -12.99 10.56 -12.34
CA GLY A 165 -14.16 10.77 -13.18
C GLY A 165 -14.31 12.20 -13.63
N ARG A 166 -15.56 12.61 -13.91
CA ARG A 166 -15.91 13.98 -14.26
C ARG A 166 -17.16 14.44 -13.57
N ILE A 167 -17.28 15.73 -13.39
CA ILE A 167 -18.52 16.36 -12.90
C ILE A 167 -19.63 16.13 -13.94
N SER A 168 -20.79 15.68 -13.46
CA SER A 168 -22.02 15.54 -14.26
C SER A 168 -23.22 15.87 -13.39
N GLY A 169 -23.56 17.13 -13.40
CA GLY A 169 -24.59 17.74 -12.60
C GLY A 169 -24.03 18.56 -11.42
N VAL A 170 -24.30 19.86 -11.45
CA VAL A 170 -23.80 20.82 -10.46
C VAL A 170 -25.01 21.46 -9.77
N GLY A 171 -25.13 21.21 -8.46
CA GLY A 171 -26.03 21.89 -7.55
C GLY A 171 -25.40 23.17 -6.98
N GLU A 172 -26.11 23.85 -6.05
CA GLU A 172 -25.57 25.05 -5.42
C GLU A 172 -24.40 24.77 -4.49
N GLU A 173 -24.47 23.71 -3.69
CA GLU A 173 -23.48 23.33 -2.67
C GLU A 173 -22.87 21.93 -2.90
N THR A 174 -23.41 21.18 -3.86
CA THR A 174 -22.96 19.81 -4.13
C THR A 174 -22.83 19.58 -5.62
N SER A 175 -21.97 18.63 -6.01
CA SER A 175 -21.84 18.19 -7.40
C SER A 175 -21.75 16.67 -7.48
N ARG A 176 -22.27 16.12 -8.57
CA ARG A 176 -22.18 14.69 -8.87
C ARG A 176 -21.00 14.42 -9.76
N VAL A 177 -20.22 13.41 -9.40
CA VAL A 177 -19.09 12.87 -10.17
C VAL A 177 -19.51 11.56 -10.80
N ILE A 178 -19.47 11.44 -12.13
CA ILE A 178 -19.57 10.14 -12.80
C ILE A 178 -18.18 9.52 -12.80
N LEU A 179 -18.09 8.29 -12.29
CA LEU A 179 -16.82 7.56 -12.16
C LEU A 179 -16.38 6.99 -13.51
N LEU A 180 -15.08 6.72 -13.67
CA LEU A 180 -14.55 6.08 -14.88
C LEU A 180 -15.07 4.64 -15.07
N THR A 181 -15.51 4.02 -13.99
CA THR A 181 -16.09 2.68 -13.99
C THR A 181 -17.53 2.64 -14.49
N ASP A 182 -18.23 3.79 -14.49
CA ASP A 182 -19.63 3.87 -14.95
C ASP A 182 -19.78 3.49 -16.41
N SER A 183 -20.83 2.71 -16.72
CA SER A 183 -21.10 2.22 -18.08
C SER A 183 -21.34 3.32 -19.12
N SER A 184 -21.70 4.52 -18.69
CA SER A 184 -21.85 5.71 -19.57
C SER A 184 -20.54 6.47 -19.75
N SER A 185 -19.51 6.16 -18.97
CA SER A 185 -18.21 6.84 -19.03
C SER A 185 -17.44 6.43 -20.28
N ARG A 186 -17.02 7.44 -21.07
CA ARG A 186 -16.13 7.29 -22.23
C ARG A 186 -15.06 8.34 -22.15
N VAL A 187 -13.81 7.93 -22.00
CA VAL A 187 -12.67 8.83 -21.81
C VAL A 187 -11.62 8.55 -22.87
N PRO A 188 -11.26 9.55 -23.69
CA PRO A 188 -10.17 9.44 -24.62
C PRO A 188 -8.85 9.36 -23.85
N VAL A 189 -8.05 8.33 -24.15
CA VAL A 189 -6.78 8.05 -23.47
C VAL A 189 -5.65 7.81 -24.47
N THR A 190 -4.43 8.00 -23.98
CA THR A 190 -3.20 7.64 -24.68
C THR A 190 -2.43 6.63 -23.84
N ILE A 191 -1.91 5.60 -24.48
CA ILE A 191 -1.15 4.53 -23.84
C ILE A 191 0.33 4.80 -24.03
N GLN A 192 1.09 4.81 -22.96
CA GLN A 192 2.52 5.08 -22.96
C GLN A 192 3.31 3.79 -22.67
N PRO A 193 4.43 3.50 -23.36
CA PRO A 193 5.17 4.39 -24.24
C PRO A 193 4.73 4.39 -25.72
N SER A 194 3.80 3.50 -26.13
CA SER A 194 3.44 3.29 -27.54
C SER A 194 2.84 4.53 -28.23
N GLY A 195 2.23 5.45 -27.45
CA GLY A 195 1.51 6.61 -28.00
C GLY A 195 0.15 6.27 -28.61
N GLN A 196 -0.29 5.01 -28.54
CA GLN A 196 -1.56 4.55 -29.07
C GLN A 196 -2.74 5.26 -28.40
N ARG A 197 -3.71 5.65 -29.23
CA ARG A 197 -4.96 6.23 -28.75
C ARG A 197 -6.02 5.18 -28.54
N ALA A 198 -6.85 5.35 -27.54
CA ALA A 198 -7.95 4.46 -27.23
C ALA A 198 -9.08 5.23 -26.53
N ILE A 199 -10.23 4.60 -26.42
CA ILE A 199 -11.33 5.07 -25.58
C ILE A 199 -11.43 4.13 -24.37
N LEU A 200 -11.27 4.67 -23.18
CA LEU A 200 -11.56 3.97 -21.95
C LEU A 200 -13.08 3.93 -21.74
N GLY A 201 -13.67 2.77 -21.82
CA GLY A 201 -15.08 2.51 -21.61
C GLY A 201 -15.35 1.92 -20.24
N GLY A 202 -16.16 2.56 -19.41
CA GLY A 202 -16.63 2.00 -18.16
C GLY A 202 -17.54 0.79 -18.42
N THR A 203 -17.44 -0.21 -17.56
CA THR A 203 -18.17 -1.49 -17.68
C THR A 203 -18.91 -1.87 -16.41
N ASN A 204 -19.09 -0.93 -15.48
CA ASN A 204 -19.58 -1.16 -14.10
C ASN A 204 -18.72 -2.18 -13.34
N SER A 205 -17.48 -2.38 -13.76
CA SER A 205 -16.48 -3.21 -13.09
C SER A 205 -15.26 -2.38 -12.68
N PRO A 206 -14.42 -2.85 -11.76
CA PRO A 206 -13.19 -2.17 -11.36
C PRO A 206 -12.16 -2.04 -12.48
N TYR A 207 -12.37 -2.74 -13.61
CA TYR A 207 -11.46 -2.79 -14.74
C TYR A 207 -12.17 -2.33 -16.02
N PRO A 208 -12.21 -1.00 -16.31
CA PRO A 208 -12.74 -0.49 -17.57
C PRO A 208 -11.99 -1.07 -18.78
N ALA A 209 -12.66 -1.16 -19.90
CA ALA A 209 -12.10 -1.70 -21.13
C ALA A 209 -11.44 -0.61 -21.98
N LEU A 210 -10.41 -0.98 -22.75
CA LEU A 210 -9.84 -0.15 -23.81
C LEU A 210 -10.48 -0.55 -25.14
N ASP A 211 -11.24 0.37 -25.69
CA ASP A 211 -11.90 0.20 -26.98
C ASP A 211 -11.20 1.04 -28.05
N PHE A 212 -11.36 0.67 -29.33
CA PHE A 212 -10.81 1.40 -30.49
C PHE A 212 -9.29 1.53 -30.50
N VAL A 213 -8.57 0.50 -30.07
CA VAL A 213 -7.13 0.41 -30.19
C VAL A 213 -6.77 0.01 -31.63
N GLU A 214 -5.91 0.79 -32.30
CA GLU A 214 -5.53 0.52 -33.69
C GLU A 214 -4.56 -0.67 -33.81
N THR A 215 -3.56 -0.74 -32.93
CA THR A 215 -2.51 -1.77 -32.97
C THR A 215 -2.34 -2.41 -31.58
N PRO A 216 -3.21 -3.38 -31.21
CA PRO A 216 -3.17 -4.02 -29.89
C PRO A 216 -1.85 -4.72 -29.57
N GLU A 217 -1.12 -5.18 -30.60
CA GLU A 217 0.16 -5.90 -30.45
C GLU A 217 1.29 -5.03 -29.88
N GLN A 218 1.17 -3.70 -29.97
CA GLN A 218 2.14 -2.75 -29.43
C GLN A 218 1.88 -2.39 -27.98
N ILE A 219 0.81 -2.91 -27.39
CA ILE A 219 0.40 -2.61 -26.03
C ILE A 219 0.72 -3.81 -25.13
N HIS A 220 1.44 -3.54 -24.05
CA HIS A 220 1.86 -4.56 -23.11
C HIS A 220 1.21 -4.35 -21.74
N PRO A 221 0.95 -5.43 -20.99
CA PRO A 221 0.55 -5.31 -19.60
C PRO A 221 1.54 -4.48 -18.81
N GLY A 222 1.04 -3.53 -18.00
CA GLY A 222 1.86 -2.58 -17.27
C GLY A 222 2.07 -1.23 -17.98
N ASP A 223 1.70 -1.10 -19.26
CA ASP A 223 1.76 0.17 -19.96
C ASP A 223 0.87 1.21 -19.28
N ARG A 224 1.38 2.43 -19.22
CA ARG A 224 0.73 3.53 -18.52
C ARG A 224 -0.38 4.13 -19.37
N VAL A 225 -1.55 4.32 -18.81
CA VAL A 225 -2.70 4.95 -19.46
C VAL A 225 -2.90 6.34 -18.89
N VAL A 226 -2.92 7.34 -19.77
CA VAL A 226 -3.15 8.76 -19.41
C VAL A 226 -4.26 9.36 -20.27
N SER A 227 -4.91 10.43 -19.79
CA SER A 227 -5.88 11.17 -20.61
C SER A 227 -5.22 11.79 -21.83
N SER A 228 -5.86 11.72 -23.00
CA SER A 228 -5.29 12.27 -24.26
C SER A 228 -5.49 13.77 -24.41
N GLY A 229 -6.46 14.35 -23.73
CA GLY A 229 -6.87 15.75 -23.95
C GLY A 229 -7.87 15.94 -25.08
N ASP A 230 -8.20 14.89 -25.82
CA ASP A 230 -9.19 14.94 -26.89
C ASP A 230 -10.61 15.19 -26.34
N GLY A 231 -11.44 15.86 -27.11
CA GLY A 231 -12.80 16.21 -26.68
C GLY A 231 -12.90 17.33 -25.65
N LYS A 232 -11.77 17.93 -25.22
CA LYS A 232 -11.69 19.08 -24.30
C LYS A 232 -12.37 18.87 -22.92
N VAL A 233 -12.69 17.62 -22.57
CA VAL A 233 -13.31 17.26 -21.28
C VAL A 233 -12.25 17.05 -20.21
N PHE A 234 -11.17 16.41 -20.58
CA PHE A 234 -10.07 16.10 -19.67
C PHE A 234 -8.79 16.80 -20.13
N PRO A 235 -8.04 17.45 -19.24
CA PRO A 235 -6.68 17.87 -19.54
C PRO A 235 -5.85 16.67 -19.98
N PRO A 236 -4.88 16.85 -20.90
CA PRO A 236 -3.98 15.78 -21.31
C PRO A 236 -3.01 15.40 -20.20
N GLY A 237 -2.60 14.12 -20.16
CA GLY A 237 -1.54 13.64 -19.28
C GLY A 237 -1.96 13.25 -17.87
N LEU A 238 -3.27 13.31 -17.53
CA LEU A 238 -3.75 12.85 -16.23
C LEU A 238 -3.62 11.32 -16.14
N LEU A 239 -3.03 10.82 -15.06
CA LEU A 239 -2.88 9.39 -14.85
C LEU A 239 -4.23 8.72 -14.66
N VAL A 240 -4.52 7.72 -15.48
CA VAL A 240 -5.73 6.90 -15.40
C VAL A 240 -5.43 5.56 -14.73
N GLY A 241 -4.39 4.86 -15.19
CA GLY A 241 -4.04 3.55 -14.68
C GLY A 241 -2.97 2.85 -15.50
N GLN A 242 -3.00 1.53 -15.45
CA GLN A 242 -2.09 0.66 -16.20
C GLN A 242 -2.87 -0.42 -16.94
N VAL A 243 -2.37 -0.80 -18.11
CA VAL A 243 -2.97 -1.86 -18.91
C VAL A 243 -2.82 -3.21 -18.22
N VAL A 244 -3.89 -3.97 -18.19
CA VAL A 244 -3.93 -5.38 -17.76
C VAL A 244 -4.67 -6.23 -18.79
N LEU A 245 -4.31 -7.51 -18.87
CA LEU A 245 -5.00 -8.44 -19.74
C LEU A 245 -6.15 -9.12 -19.01
N GLY A 246 -7.34 -8.98 -19.57
CA GLY A 246 -8.53 -9.70 -19.15
C GLY A 246 -8.67 -11.07 -19.80
N ARG A 247 -9.76 -11.77 -19.48
CA ARG A 247 -10.09 -13.06 -20.10
C ARG A 247 -10.26 -12.88 -21.62
N GLY A 248 -9.69 -13.80 -22.39
CA GLY A 248 -9.76 -13.75 -23.84
C GLY A 248 -8.89 -12.69 -24.51
N GLY A 249 -7.85 -12.18 -23.84
CA GLY A 249 -6.91 -11.22 -24.41
C GLY A 249 -7.44 -9.78 -24.51
N ARG A 250 -8.57 -9.47 -23.87
CA ARG A 250 -9.12 -8.11 -23.86
C ARG A 250 -8.23 -7.18 -23.07
N LEU A 251 -7.96 -6.00 -23.62
CA LEU A 251 -7.22 -4.95 -22.94
C LEU A 251 -8.13 -4.23 -21.94
N LEU A 252 -7.78 -4.30 -20.68
CA LEU A 252 -8.47 -3.64 -19.56
C LEU A 252 -7.50 -2.68 -18.88
N VAL A 253 -8.02 -1.78 -18.06
CA VAL A 253 -7.20 -0.84 -17.28
C VAL A 253 -7.42 -1.09 -15.79
N GLN A 254 -6.34 -1.33 -15.07
CA GLN A 254 -6.31 -1.22 -13.62
C GLN A 254 -6.17 0.25 -13.27
N LEU A 255 -7.22 0.82 -12.71
CA LEU A 255 -7.25 2.22 -12.34
C LEU A 255 -6.28 2.52 -11.21
N SER A 256 -5.60 3.69 -11.27
CA SER A 256 -4.67 4.13 -10.23
C SER A 256 -5.37 4.73 -9.01
N ALA A 257 -6.54 5.32 -9.20
CA ALA A 257 -7.36 5.89 -8.14
C ALA A 257 -7.96 4.79 -7.25
N ASP A 258 -8.06 5.04 -5.95
CA ASP A 258 -8.64 4.09 -5.00
C ASP A 258 -10.16 4.27 -4.87
N TYR A 259 -10.90 3.59 -5.72
CA TYR A 259 -12.38 3.62 -5.75
C TYR A 259 -13.04 3.00 -4.51
N ARG A 260 -12.28 2.34 -3.64
CA ARG A 260 -12.80 1.76 -2.39
C ARG A 260 -12.80 2.76 -1.23
N ARG A 261 -11.99 3.83 -1.35
CA ARG A 261 -11.79 4.84 -0.32
C ARG A 261 -11.74 6.24 -0.90
N LEU A 262 -12.80 6.62 -1.64
CA LEU A 262 -12.93 7.98 -2.14
C LEU A 262 -13.39 8.90 -1.01
N GLU A 263 -12.46 9.58 -0.35
CA GLU A 263 -12.75 10.54 0.73
C GLU A 263 -12.67 11.98 0.23
N PHE A 264 -11.62 12.31 -0.51
CA PHE A 264 -11.35 13.64 -1.02
C PHE A 264 -11.13 13.60 -2.53
N LEU A 265 -11.82 14.46 -3.25
CA LEU A 265 -11.65 14.62 -4.68
C LEU A 265 -11.23 16.03 -5.01
N ARG A 266 -10.25 16.15 -5.90
CA ARG A 266 -9.82 17.42 -6.49
C ARG A 266 -10.54 17.60 -7.82
N VAL A 267 -11.33 18.64 -7.93
CA VAL A 267 -11.96 19.05 -9.17
C VAL A 267 -11.03 20.01 -9.88
N LEU A 268 -10.55 19.62 -11.05
CA LEU A 268 -9.60 20.40 -11.84
C LEU A 268 -10.35 21.50 -12.58
N ARG A 269 -9.97 22.76 -12.38
CA ARG A 269 -10.49 23.89 -13.15
C ARG A 269 -9.88 23.84 -14.55
N THR A 270 -10.66 23.39 -15.49
CA THR A 270 -10.31 23.44 -16.92
C THR A 270 -11.03 24.62 -17.52
N GLU A 271 -10.36 25.75 -17.70
CA GLU A 271 -10.92 26.83 -18.49
C GLU A 271 -11.06 26.33 -19.93
N PRO A 272 -12.26 26.45 -20.55
CA PRO A 272 -12.38 26.18 -21.95
C PRO A 272 -11.43 27.15 -22.67
N LYS A 273 -10.43 26.66 -23.37
CA LYS A 273 -9.63 27.51 -24.28
C LYS A 273 -10.61 28.23 -25.17
N PRO A 274 -10.51 29.59 -25.28
CA PRO A 274 -11.36 30.30 -26.16
C PRO A 274 -11.29 29.67 -27.54
N THR A 275 -12.43 29.23 -28.05
CA THR A 275 -12.56 28.86 -29.46
C THR A 275 -12.16 30.11 -30.21
N VAL A 276 -11.03 30.03 -30.95
CA VAL A 276 -10.79 31.02 -31.98
C VAL A 276 -11.93 30.76 -32.95
N ASP A 277 -12.99 31.57 -32.89
CA ASP A 277 -13.91 31.70 -33.98
C ASP A 277 -13.04 32.19 -35.14
N VAL A 278 -12.69 31.25 -36.00
CA VAL A 278 -12.23 31.58 -37.33
C VAL A 278 -13.49 32.19 -37.97
N ALA A 279 -13.67 33.47 -37.71
CA ALA A 279 -14.60 34.22 -38.49
C ALA A 279 -14.23 33.97 -39.95
N ASP A 280 -15.19 33.43 -40.67
CA ASP A 280 -15.17 33.28 -42.12
C ASP A 280 -14.81 34.63 -42.78
N GLU A 281 -13.55 34.99 -42.83
CA GLU A 281 -13.06 35.90 -43.85
C GLU A 281 -12.47 35.03 -44.95
N PRO A 282 -13.15 34.93 -46.09
CA PRO A 282 -12.56 34.31 -47.24
C PRO A 282 -11.32 35.14 -47.64
N VAL A 283 -10.13 34.55 -47.49
CA VAL A 283 -8.92 35.09 -48.11
C VAL A 283 -9.09 34.97 -49.62
N GLY A 284 -9.87 35.90 -50.16
CA GLY A 284 -10.05 36.09 -51.56
C GLY A 284 -9.72 37.54 -51.89
N GLY A 285 -8.44 37.84 -51.95
CA GLY A 285 -7.98 39.10 -52.50
C GLY A 285 -8.42 39.22 -53.94
N ALA A 286 -9.31 40.15 -54.22
CA ALA A 286 -9.65 40.57 -55.54
C ALA A 286 -8.39 41.10 -56.21
N VAL A 287 -7.88 40.37 -57.18
CA VAL A 287 -6.96 40.90 -58.19
C VAL A 287 -7.77 41.91 -59.00
N ARG A 288 -7.50 43.20 -58.84
CA ARG A 288 -7.92 44.24 -59.77
C ARG A 288 -6.97 44.15 -60.95
N GLU A 289 -7.52 43.70 -62.07
CA GLU A 289 -6.94 43.98 -63.37
C GLU A 289 -7.20 45.46 -63.72
N GLU A 290 -6.13 46.22 -63.99
CA GLU A 290 -6.08 47.35 -64.91
C GLU A 290 -5.04 47.09 -65.98
#